data_249d71b34beb12d099e139dfd716d84c
#
_entry.id   249d71b34beb12d099e139dfd716d84c
#
_cell.length_a   1.000
_cell.length_b   1.000
_cell.length_c   1.000
_cell.angle_alpha   90.00
_cell.angle_beta   90.00
_cell.angle_gamma   90.00
#
_symmetry.space_group_name_H-M   'P 1'
#
loop_
_entity.id
_entity.type
_entity.pdbx_description
1 polymer ?
#
loop_
_entity_poly.entity_id
_entity_poly.type
_entity_poly.pdbx_seq_one_letter_code
_entity_poly.pdbx_strand_id
1 'polypeptide(L)'
;MSTDKSKPYIPLAGSANDGWSADQQATATCYCGAIQLAFPTEGPGLIDTFLCHCTDCRKITASMFASNFIIADSHLRHIRGRKNLTSYSQSGTIGSGKKMTNFFCTTCGSLMYRVGEAFPGHT
;
A
#
# COMPACT_ATOMS: atom_id res chain seq x y z
N MET A 1 24.89 6.99 -10.99
CA MET A 1 25.00 6.22 -9.73
C MET A 1 26.44 6.34 -9.24
N SER A 2 26.62 6.63 -7.97
CA SER A 2 27.95 6.72 -7.40
C SER A 2 28.61 5.34 -7.33
N THR A 3 29.91 5.25 -7.72
CA THR A 3 30.70 4.04 -7.55
C THR A 3 31.44 3.98 -6.21
N ASP A 4 31.35 5.05 -5.41
CA ASP A 4 31.96 5.11 -4.08
C ASP A 4 31.16 4.29 -3.09
N LYS A 5 31.62 3.08 -2.80
CA LYS A 5 30.97 2.17 -1.87
C LYS A 5 31.33 2.43 -0.40
N SER A 6 32.19 3.41 -0.12
CA SER A 6 32.53 3.79 1.25
C SER A 6 31.41 4.60 1.91
N LYS A 7 30.50 5.18 1.11
CA LYS A 7 29.35 5.95 1.58
C LYS A 7 28.08 5.13 1.44
N PRO A 8 27.19 5.16 2.44
CA PRO A 8 25.91 4.49 2.31
C PRO A 8 25.10 5.11 1.17
N TYR A 9 24.54 4.27 0.33
CA TYR A 9 23.63 4.69 -0.72
C TYR A 9 22.18 4.62 -0.18
N ILE A 10 21.58 5.78 -0.02
CA ILE A 10 20.17 5.88 0.36
C ILE A 10 19.44 6.48 -0.85
N PRO A 11 18.66 5.67 -1.58
CA PRO A 11 17.93 6.21 -2.72
C PRO A 11 16.88 7.22 -2.26
N LEU A 12 16.71 8.27 -3.04
CA LEU A 12 15.58 9.17 -2.84
C LEU A 12 14.27 8.41 -3.06
N ALA A 13 13.27 8.71 -2.25
CA ALA A 13 12.00 8.00 -2.24
C ALA A 13 11.12 8.43 -3.42
N GLY A 14 11.42 7.97 -4.63
CA GLY A 14 10.66 8.30 -5.82
C GLY A 14 10.81 9.76 -6.24
N SER A 15 9.90 10.22 -7.07
CA SER A 15 9.89 11.58 -7.60
C SER A 15 9.02 12.55 -6.82
N ALA A 16 8.27 12.08 -5.82
CA ALA A 16 7.42 12.89 -4.97
C ALA A 16 8.05 13.06 -3.59
N ASN A 17 8.02 14.28 -3.09
CA ASN A 17 8.55 14.62 -1.77
C ASN A 17 7.55 15.40 -0.91
N ASP A 18 6.26 15.33 -1.24
CA ASP A 18 5.17 16.05 -0.59
C ASP A 18 4.38 15.18 0.41
N GLY A 19 4.92 14.03 0.76
CA GLY A 19 4.34 13.19 1.80
C GLY A 19 4.46 13.84 3.18
N TRP A 20 3.52 13.52 4.06
CA TRP A 20 3.51 14.03 5.42
C TRP A 20 3.03 12.98 6.40
N SER A 21 3.39 13.18 7.65
CA SER A 21 2.89 12.42 8.79
C SER A 21 2.55 13.40 9.89
N ALA A 22 1.37 13.24 10.47
CA ALA A 22 0.88 14.02 11.59
C ALA A 22 0.48 13.08 12.73
N ASP A 23 -0.01 13.63 13.84
CA ASP A 23 -0.31 12.83 15.03
C ASP A 23 -1.33 11.70 14.78
N GLN A 24 -2.26 11.91 13.86
CA GLN A 24 -3.38 10.99 13.65
C GLN A 24 -3.50 10.48 12.21
N GLN A 25 -2.71 11.01 11.29
CA GLN A 25 -2.77 10.63 9.88
C GLN A 25 -1.39 10.62 9.24
N ALA A 26 -1.27 9.83 8.19
CA ALA A 26 -0.07 9.82 7.35
C ALA A 26 -0.46 9.63 5.89
N THR A 27 0.47 9.93 4.99
CA THR A 27 0.30 9.70 3.57
C THR A 27 1.04 8.44 3.13
N ALA A 28 0.51 7.82 2.08
CA ALA A 28 1.18 6.77 1.32
C ALA A 28 1.24 7.22 -0.14
N THR A 29 2.45 7.30 -0.69
CA THR A 29 2.68 7.79 -2.04
C THR A 29 3.35 6.70 -2.87
N CYS A 30 2.90 6.50 -4.11
CA CYS A 30 3.55 5.55 -5.00
C CYS A 30 4.94 6.06 -5.43
N TYR A 31 5.77 5.16 -5.96
CA TYR A 31 7.14 5.49 -6.31
C TYR A 31 7.25 6.70 -7.25
N CYS A 32 6.41 6.79 -8.28
CA CYS A 32 6.46 7.90 -9.25
C CYS A 32 5.73 9.16 -8.77
N GLY A 33 4.99 9.10 -7.67
CA GLY A 33 4.24 10.22 -7.14
C GLY A 33 2.87 10.46 -7.75
N ALA A 34 2.47 9.70 -8.75
CA ALA A 34 1.18 9.89 -9.40
C ALA A 34 -0.01 9.68 -8.46
N ILE A 35 0.14 8.78 -7.48
CA ILE A 35 -0.93 8.43 -6.54
C ILE A 35 -0.49 8.77 -5.13
N GLN A 36 -1.36 9.43 -4.38
CA GLN A 36 -1.16 9.66 -2.96
C GLN A 36 -2.46 9.41 -2.20
N LEU A 37 -2.35 8.66 -1.12
CA LEU A 37 -3.43 8.37 -0.17
C LEU A 37 -3.13 9.02 1.16
N ALA A 38 -4.17 9.28 1.95
CA ALA A 38 -4.04 9.59 3.37
C ALA A 38 -4.88 8.61 4.17
N PHE A 39 -4.35 8.16 5.30
CA PHE A 39 -4.99 7.17 6.15
C PHE A 39 -4.75 7.48 7.62
N PRO A 40 -5.65 7.03 8.51
CA PRO A 40 -5.47 7.22 9.95
C PRO A 40 -4.37 6.31 10.50
N THR A 41 -3.59 6.84 11.44
CA THR A 41 -2.56 6.10 12.17
C THR A 41 -2.99 5.70 13.56
N GLU A 42 -4.18 6.12 13.97
CA GLU A 42 -4.81 5.76 15.24
C GLU A 42 -6.32 5.97 15.16
N GLY A 43 -7.02 5.65 16.23
CA GLY A 43 -8.45 5.89 16.34
C GLY A 43 -9.31 4.86 15.63
N PRO A 44 -10.61 5.15 15.42
CA PRO A 44 -11.56 4.15 14.91
C PRO A 44 -11.34 3.79 13.44
N GLY A 45 -10.66 4.62 12.67
CA GLY A 45 -10.38 4.34 11.25
C GLY A 45 -9.25 3.34 11.04
N LEU A 46 -8.36 3.18 12.01
CA LEU A 46 -7.33 2.13 12.00
C LEU A 46 -7.89 0.91 12.71
N ILE A 47 -8.23 -0.12 11.94
CA ILE A 47 -8.86 -1.33 12.46
C ILE A 47 -7.82 -2.25 13.09
N ASP A 48 -6.68 -2.47 12.41
CA ASP A 48 -5.65 -3.36 12.90
C ASP A 48 -4.34 -3.13 12.14
N THR A 49 -3.25 -3.64 12.71
CA THR A 49 -1.94 -3.72 12.06
C THR A 49 -1.38 -5.11 12.27
N PHE A 50 -0.74 -5.67 11.25
CA PHE A 50 -0.14 -6.99 11.38
C PHE A 50 0.94 -7.23 10.34
N LEU A 51 1.79 -8.22 10.59
CA LEU A 51 2.76 -8.74 9.63
C LEU A 51 2.20 -10.02 9.04
N CYS A 52 2.28 -10.16 7.73
CA CYS A 52 1.83 -11.35 7.03
C CYS A 52 2.99 -12.03 6.29
N HIS A 53 3.26 -13.28 6.65
CA HIS A 53 4.33 -14.09 6.08
C HIS A 53 3.82 -15.12 5.06
N CYS A 54 2.56 -15.01 4.63
CA CYS A 54 1.99 -15.98 3.69
C CYS A 54 2.67 -15.88 2.32
N THR A 55 2.53 -16.93 1.54
CA THR A 55 3.15 -17.00 0.21
C THR A 55 2.71 -15.86 -0.69
N ASP A 56 1.42 -15.51 -0.67
CA ASP A 56 0.89 -14.39 -1.47
C ASP A 56 1.57 -13.07 -1.10
N CYS A 57 1.61 -12.75 0.19
CA CYS A 57 2.22 -11.50 0.66
C CYS A 57 3.70 -11.43 0.32
N ARG A 58 4.44 -12.52 0.48
CA ARG A 58 5.86 -12.56 0.12
C ARG A 58 6.09 -12.32 -1.37
N LYS A 59 5.24 -12.91 -2.22
CA LYS A 59 5.34 -12.71 -3.67
C LYS A 59 4.96 -11.29 -4.08
N ILE A 60 3.88 -10.77 -3.54
CA ILE A 60 3.36 -9.44 -3.89
C ILE A 60 4.35 -8.34 -3.50
N THR A 61 4.94 -8.45 -2.31
CA THR A 61 5.87 -7.43 -1.80
C THR A 61 7.32 -7.68 -2.20
N ALA A 62 7.64 -8.82 -2.79
CA ALA A 62 9.01 -9.26 -3.05
C ALA A 62 9.88 -9.17 -1.78
N SER A 63 9.31 -9.56 -0.65
CA SER A 63 9.91 -9.44 0.67
C SER A 63 9.61 -10.68 1.51
N MET A 64 10.20 -10.75 2.70
CA MET A 64 9.97 -11.85 3.63
C MET A 64 8.58 -11.79 4.28
N PHE A 65 7.97 -10.63 4.32
CA PHE A 65 6.63 -10.41 4.88
C PHE A 65 6.05 -9.10 4.36
N ALA A 66 4.75 -8.94 4.53
CA ALA A 66 4.07 -7.68 4.29
C ALA A 66 3.72 -7.02 5.62
N SER A 67 3.98 -5.70 5.73
CA SER A 67 3.47 -4.88 6.82
C SER A 67 2.10 -4.36 6.40
N ASN A 68 1.08 -4.62 7.20
CA ASN A 68 -0.30 -4.29 6.83
C ASN A 68 -0.93 -3.36 7.85
N PHE A 69 -1.69 -2.40 7.34
CA PHE A 69 -2.65 -1.60 8.08
C PHE A 69 -4.02 -1.93 7.52
N ILE A 70 -4.97 -2.28 8.37
CA ILE A 70 -6.36 -2.43 7.95
C ILE A 70 -7.08 -1.13 8.27
N ILE A 71 -7.58 -0.47 7.23
CA ILE A 71 -8.20 0.84 7.32
C ILE A 71 -9.68 0.72 6.98
N ALA A 72 -10.54 1.36 7.76
CA ALA A 72 -11.95 1.49 7.40
C ALA A 72 -12.07 2.33 6.12
N ASP A 73 -12.83 1.86 5.15
CA ASP A 73 -12.99 2.53 3.85
C ASP A 73 -13.42 3.99 3.99
N SER A 74 -14.25 4.28 4.99
CA SER A 74 -14.72 5.64 5.30
C SER A 74 -13.59 6.60 5.71
N HIS A 75 -12.43 6.09 6.08
CA HIS A 75 -11.30 6.88 6.57
C HIS A 75 -10.11 6.89 5.60
N LEU A 76 -10.17 6.15 4.52
CA LEU A 76 -9.16 6.20 3.47
C LEU A 76 -9.49 7.31 2.48
N ARG A 77 -8.54 8.23 2.27
CA ARG A 77 -8.73 9.33 1.33
C ARG A 77 -7.76 9.22 0.16
N HIS A 78 -8.27 9.43 -1.04
CA HIS A 78 -7.45 9.55 -2.24
C HIS A 78 -7.12 11.03 -2.45
N ILE A 79 -5.91 11.44 -2.09
CA ILE A 79 -5.47 12.84 -2.23
C ILE A 79 -5.31 13.19 -3.70
N ARG A 80 -4.69 12.29 -4.47
CA ARG A 80 -4.55 12.45 -5.92
C ARG A 80 -4.37 11.10 -6.60
N GLY A 81 -4.59 11.11 -7.92
CA GLY A 81 -4.24 9.98 -8.78
C GLY A 81 -5.18 8.79 -8.73
N ARG A 82 -6.39 8.93 -8.19
CA ARG A 82 -7.35 7.81 -8.14
C ARG A 82 -7.56 7.18 -9.51
N LYS A 83 -7.59 7.98 -10.58
CA LYS A 83 -7.76 7.50 -11.96
C LYS A 83 -6.54 6.75 -12.49
N ASN A 84 -5.39 6.86 -11.82
CA ASN A 84 -4.17 6.16 -12.20
C ASN A 84 -4.01 4.82 -11.49
N LEU A 85 -4.97 4.42 -10.70
CA LEU A 85 -5.03 3.08 -10.11
C LEU A 85 -5.51 2.07 -11.14
N THR A 86 -4.85 0.92 -11.18
CA THR A 86 -5.33 -0.25 -11.89
C THR A 86 -5.44 -1.40 -10.91
N SER A 87 -6.15 -2.46 -11.28
CA SER A 87 -6.45 -3.54 -10.35
C SER A 87 -6.23 -4.91 -10.97
N TYR A 88 -5.90 -5.86 -10.11
CA TYR A 88 -5.84 -7.27 -10.43
C TYR A 88 -6.58 -8.05 -9.34
N SER A 89 -7.49 -8.91 -9.75
CA SER A 89 -8.33 -9.69 -8.83
C SER A 89 -8.16 -11.18 -9.07
N GLN A 90 -8.18 -11.95 -7.99
CA GLN A 90 -8.15 -13.40 -8.06
C GLN A 90 -8.72 -14.01 -6.76
N SER A 91 -9.09 -15.28 -6.80
CA SER A 91 -9.54 -16.03 -5.63
C SER A 91 -8.87 -17.41 -5.52
N GLY A 92 -8.01 -17.76 -6.46
CA GLY A 92 -7.44 -19.12 -6.57
C GLY A 92 -6.52 -19.51 -5.41
N THR A 93 -5.93 -18.54 -4.71
CA THR A 93 -5.04 -18.77 -3.56
C THR A 93 -5.71 -18.45 -2.23
N ILE A 94 -6.97 -18.02 -2.24
CA ILE A 94 -7.70 -17.57 -1.05
C ILE A 94 -8.55 -18.71 -0.51
N GLY A 95 -8.29 -19.09 0.76
CA GLY A 95 -8.97 -20.22 1.37
C GLY A 95 -10.50 -20.08 1.46
N SER A 96 -11.02 -18.86 1.57
CA SER A 96 -12.45 -18.60 1.57
C SER A 96 -13.10 -18.72 0.18
N GLY A 97 -12.31 -18.75 -0.89
CA GLY A 97 -12.81 -18.69 -2.27
C GLY A 97 -13.31 -17.31 -2.69
N LYS A 98 -13.25 -16.32 -1.81
CA LYS A 98 -13.66 -14.94 -2.11
C LYS A 98 -12.52 -14.15 -2.75
N LYS A 99 -12.91 -13.20 -3.59
CA LYS A 99 -11.96 -12.44 -4.39
C LYS A 99 -11.12 -11.50 -3.54
N MET A 100 -9.83 -11.44 -3.84
CA MET A 100 -8.90 -10.43 -3.34
C MET A 100 -8.44 -9.58 -4.52
N THR A 101 -8.52 -8.26 -4.38
CA THR A 101 -8.15 -7.30 -5.43
C THR A 101 -6.97 -6.47 -4.97
N ASN A 102 -5.93 -6.42 -5.80
CA ASN A 102 -4.78 -5.54 -5.60
C ASN A 102 -4.98 -4.28 -6.43
N PHE A 103 -4.77 -3.12 -5.82
CA PHE A 103 -4.79 -1.83 -6.51
C PHE A 103 -3.38 -1.26 -6.53
N PHE A 104 -2.91 -0.92 -7.71
CA PHE A 104 -1.53 -0.48 -7.90
C PHE A 104 -1.44 0.65 -8.93
N CYS A 105 -0.34 1.38 -8.88
CA CYS A 105 -0.12 2.50 -9.80
C CYS A 105 0.10 1.99 -11.22
N THR A 106 -0.68 2.50 -12.17
CA THR A 106 -0.54 2.15 -13.59
C THR A 106 0.84 2.54 -14.13
N THR A 107 1.41 3.65 -13.64
CA THR A 107 2.67 4.19 -14.15
C THR A 107 3.89 3.47 -13.60
N CYS A 108 3.96 3.26 -12.27
CA CYS A 108 5.17 2.70 -11.63
C CYS A 108 4.97 1.31 -11.03
N GLY A 109 3.75 0.80 -10.98
CA GLY A 109 3.46 -0.53 -10.46
C GLY A 109 3.44 -0.65 -8.94
N SER A 110 3.63 0.44 -8.18
CA SER A 110 3.59 0.38 -6.72
C SER A 110 2.23 -0.12 -6.25
N LEU A 111 2.23 -1.14 -5.39
CA LEU A 111 1.02 -1.61 -4.74
C LEU A 111 0.57 -0.56 -3.73
N MET A 112 -0.66 -0.09 -3.86
CA MET A 112 -1.21 0.94 -2.99
C MET A 112 -2.06 0.33 -1.88
N TYR A 113 -3.00 -0.54 -2.23
CA TYR A 113 -3.81 -1.24 -1.23
C TYR A 113 -4.48 -2.48 -1.82
N ARG A 114 -5.03 -3.29 -0.93
CA ARG A 114 -5.74 -4.51 -1.29
C ARG A 114 -7.13 -4.49 -0.67
N VAL A 115 -8.11 -5.03 -1.40
CA VAL A 115 -9.49 -5.12 -0.93
C VAL A 115 -9.95 -6.58 -1.05
N GLY A 116 -10.45 -7.13 0.04
CA GLY A 116 -10.98 -8.49 0.07
C GLY A 116 -12.50 -8.52 0.20
N GLU A 117 -13.18 -9.31 -0.63
CA GLU A 117 -14.62 -9.50 -0.52
C GLU A 117 -15.03 -10.12 0.82
N ALA A 118 -14.11 -10.85 1.47
CA ALA A 118 -14.36 -11.44 2.78
C ALA A 118 -14.45 -10.41 3.91
N PHE A 119 -13.95 -9.20 3.67
CA PHE A 119 -13.85 -8.13 4.68
C PHE A 119 -14.44 -6.82 4.14
N PRO A 120 -15.76 -6.77 3.92
CA PRO A 120 -16.40 -5.57 3.38
C PRO A 120 -16.21 -4.38 4.30
N GLY A 121 -16.00 -3.19 3.70
CA GLY A 121 -15.78 -1.94 4.44
C GLY A 121 -14.35 -1.72 4.93
N HIS A 122 -13.44 -2.63 4.64
CA HIS A 122 -12.04 -2.56 5.05
C HIS A 122 -11.10 -2.62 3.83
N THR A 123 -10.02 -1.88 3.92
CA THR A 123 -8.94 -1.85 2.91
C THR A 123 -7.61 -2.13 3.55
#